data_0eb59846f0a7db0f490debc812841d8a
#
_entry.id   0eb59846f0a7db0f490debc812841d8a
#
_cell.length_a   1.000
_cell.length_b   1.000
_cell.length_c   1.000
_cell.angle_alpha   90.00
_cell.angle_beta   90.00
_cell.angle_gamma   90.00
#
_symmetry.space_group_name_H-M   'P 1'
#
loop_
_entity.id
_entity.type
_entity.pdbx_description
1 polymer ?
#
loop_
_entity_poly.entity_id
_entity_poly.type
_entity_poly.pdbx_seq_one_letter_code
_entity_poly.pdbx_strand_id
1 'polypeptide(L)'
;MYIRVLGAAAGGGYPQWNCNHPNSRLARNKNPEAIARTQSSIAISMDKKRWFIFNASPDLRHQLWNNPELMPSAEDPLRYSPIMGVLLTNADVDHTAGLINL
;
A
#
# COMPACT_ATOMS: atom_id res chain seq x y z
N MET A 1 10.41 -16.02 -5.92
CA MET A 1 10.08 -14.60 -5.66
C MET A 1 8.62 -14.48 -5.28
N TYR A 2 8.35 -13.69 -4.26
CA TYR A 2 7.00 -13.41 -3.79
C TYR A 2 6.64 -11.98 -4.12
N ILE A 3 5.41 -11.76 -4.61
CA ILE A 3 4.90 -10.43 -4.94
C ILE A 3 3.59 -10.24 -4.18
N ARG A 4 3.50 -9.11 -3.47
CA ARG A 4 2.28 -8.70 -2.78
C ARG A 4 1.79 -7.38 -3.39
N VAL A 5 0.58 -7.37 -3.91
CA VAL A 5 -0.05 -6.12 -4.36
C VAL A 5 -0.59 -5.40 -3.13
N LEU A 6 -0.06 -4.22 -2.84
CA LEU A 6 -0.48 -3.41 -1.70
C LEU A 6 -1.65 -2.49 -2.06
N GLY A 7 -1.67 -2.01 -3.29
CA GLY A 7 -2.74 -1.19 -3.81
C GLY A 7 -2.73 -1.19 -5.33
N ALA A 8 -3.89 -0.93 -5.94
CA ALA A 8 -4.08 -1.04 -7.37
C ALA A 8 -4.81 0.16 -7.98
N ALA A 9 -5.11 1.20 -7.22
CA ALA A 9 -5.75 2.41 -7.73
C ALA A 9 -4.72 3.44 -8.20
N ALA A 10 -5.16 4.35 -9.06
CA ALA A 10 -4.41 5.54 -9.41
C ALA A 10 -4.31 6.51 -8.22
N GLY A 11 -3.58 7.60 -8.38
CA GLY A 11 -3.45 8.65 -7.37
C GLY A 11 -4.79 9.11 -6.83
N GLY A 12 -4.89 9.23 -5.51
CA GLY A 12 -6.12 9.52 -4.80
C GLY A 12 -6.91 8.30 -4.35
N GLY A 13 -6.57 7.11 -4.83
CA GLY A 13 -7.28 5.87 -4.46
C GLY A 13 -8.62 5.71 -5.17
N TYR A 14 -9.29 4.60 -4.89
CA TYR A 14 -10.65 4.34 -5.37
C TYR A 14 -11.53 3.89 -4.19
N PRO A 15 -12.63 4.58 -3.91
CA PRO A 15 -13.06 5.84 -4.54
C PRO A 15 -12.20 7.01 -4.07
N GLN A 16 -12.01 8.03 -4.91
CA GLN A 16 -11.46 9.30 -4.44
C GLN A 16 -12.45 9.97 -3.48
N TRP A 17 -11.92 10.66 -2.48
CA TRP A 17 -12.74 11.23 -1.40
C TRP A 17 -13.83 12.19 -1.89
N ASN A 18 -13.56 12.92 -2.96
CA ASN A 18 -14.45 13.92 -3.54
C ASN A 18 -15.12 13.50 -4.85
N CYS A 19 -15.01 12.23 -5.23
CA CYS A 19 -15.64 11.73 -6.45
C CYS A 19 -17.08 11.31 -6.19
N ASN A 20 -18.01 11.87 -6.95
CA ASN A 20 -19.43 11.52 -6.84
C ASN A 20 -19.94 10.66 -8.01
N HIS A 21 -19.04 10.03 -8.74
CA HIS A 21 -19.42 9.07 -9.77
C HIS A 21 -20.23 7.91 -9.15
N PRO A 22 -21.24 7.35 -9.86
CA PRO A 22 -22.04 6.25 -9.34
C PRO A 22 -21.23 5.08 -8.78
N ASN A 23 -20.14 4.69 -9.45
CA ASN A 23 -19.27 3.61 -8.96
C ASN A 23 -18.56 3.99 -7.66
N SER A 24 -18.13 5.25 -7.53
CA SER A 24 -17.50 5.74 -6.30
C SER A 24 -18.47 5.74 -5.13
N ARG A 25 -19.73 6.08 -5.37
CA ARG A 25 -20.79 6.00 -4.35
C ARG A 25 -21.04 4.56 -3.92
N LEU A 26 -21.07 3.61 -4.86
CA LEU A 26 -21.20 2.18 -4.55
C LEU A 26 -20.05 1.71 -3.67
N ALA A 27 -18.81 2.08 -4.01
CA ALA A 27 -17.63 1.69 -3.23
C ALA A 27 -17.65 2.28 -1.81
N ARG A 28 -18.05 3.55 -1.63
CA ARG A 28 -18.22 4.17 -0.30
C ARG A 28 -19.28 3.45 0.54
N ASN A 29 -20.33 2.98 -0.09
CA ASN A 29 -21.41 2.26 0.57
C ASN A 29 -21.10 0.76 0.74
N LYS A 30 -19.87 0.36 0.46
CA LYS A 30 -19.38 -1.02 0.60
C LYS A 30 -20.20 -2.03 -0.20
N ASN A 31 -20.68 -1.63 -1.39
CA ASN A 31 -21.37 -2.53 -2.29
C ASN A 31 -20.37 -3.59 -2.80
N PRO A 32 -20.69 -4.88 -2.77
CA PRO A 32 -19.78 -5.95 -3.19
C PRO A 32 -19.36 -5.88 -4.67
N GLU A 33 -20.10 -5.17 -5.51
CA GLU A 33 -19.76 -4.99 -6.92
C GLU A 33 -18.75 -3.86 -7.18
N ALA A 34 -18.44 -3.05 -6.17
CA ALA A 34 -17.53 -1.90 -6.27
C ALA A 34 -16.56 -1.90 -5.09
N ILE A 35 -15.44 -2.60 -5.24
CA ILE A 35 -14.47 -2.79 -4.16
C ILE A 35 -13.47 -1.64 -4.14
N ALA A 36 -13.33 -0.98 -2.98
CA ALA A 36 -12.33 0.07 -2.76
C ALA A 36 -10.90 -0.46 -2.94
N ARG A 37 -10.02 0.38 -3.47
CA ARG A 37 -8.61 0.08 -3.68
C ARG A 37 -7.76 1.25 -3.19
N THR A 38 -6.64 0.94 -2.52
CA THR A 38 -5.62 1.92 -2.18
C THR A 38 -4.72 2.22 -3.37
N GLN A 39 -3.90 3.24 -3.26
CA GLN A 39 -3.05 3.72 -4.34
C GLN A 39 -1.96 2.71 -4.70
N SER A 40 -1.57 2.68 -5.96
CA SER A 40 -0.70 1.68 -6.56
C SER A 40 0.63 1.50 -5.83
N SER A 41 0.90 0.29 -5.38
CA SER A 41 2.18 -0.12 -4.79
C SER A 41 2.24 -1.64 -4.76
N ILE A 42 3.45 -2.18 -4.86
CA ILE A 42 3.72 -3.61 -4.66
C ILE A 42 4.90 -3.82 -3.72
N ALA A 43 4.93 -4.95 -3.05
CA ALA A 43 6.08 -5.41 -2.28
C ALA A 43 6.60 -6.72 -2.89
N ILE A 44 7.92 -6.87 -2.93
CA ILE A 44 8.56 -8.09 -3.41
C ILE A 44 9.51 -8.64 -2.36
N SER A 45 9.65 -9.98 -2.33
CA SER A 45 10.58 -10.67 -1.43
C SER A 45 11.07 -11.97 -2.06
N MET A 46 12.27 -12.39 -1.70
CA MET A 46 12.79 -13.71 -2.06
C MET A 46 12.56 -14.73 -0.95
N ASP A 47 12.36 -14.32 0.28
CA ASP A 47 12.33 -15.18 1.47
C ASP A 47 11.12 -14.97 2.39
N LYS A 48 10.21 -14.08 2.03
CA LYS A 48 9.06 -13.63 2.85
C LYS A 48 9.44 -12.96 4.18
N LYS A 49 10.70 -12.61 4.36
CA LYS A 49 11.21 -11.97 5.57
C LYS A 49 11.73 -10.57 5.31
N ARG A 50 12.39 -10.39 4.17
CA ARG A 50 12.96 -9.12 3.74
C ARG A 50 12.25 -8.66 2.49
N TRP A 51 11.72 -7.45 2.53
CA TRP A 51 10.86 -6.91 1.49
C TRP A 51 11.43 -5.63 0.89
N PHE A 52 11.20 -5.44 -0.39
CA PHE A 52 11.38 -4.18 -1.09
C PHE A 52 10.03 -3.70 -1.58
N ILE A 53 9.76 -2.40 -1.43
CA ILE A 53 8.51 -1.78 -1.85
C ILE A 53 8.76 -0.98 -3.13
N PHE A 54 7.89 -1.13 -4.11
CA PHE A 54 7.85 -0.27 -5.30
C PHE A 54 6.77 0.77 -5.09
N ASN A 55 7.21 2.03 -5.00
CA ASN A 55 6.42 3.22 -4.72
C ASN A 55 5.80 3.22 -3.31
N ALA A 56 6.05 4.29 -2.60
CA ALA A 56 5.50 4.55 -1.27
C ALA A 56 4.33 5.52 -1.40
N SER A 57 3.12 4.98 -1.56
CA SER A 57 1.91 5.78 -1.70
C SER A 57 1.52 6.46 -0.38
N PRO A 58 0.66 7.49 -0.41
CA PRO A 58 0.09 8.07 0.81
C PRO A 58 -0.62 7.05 1.70
N ASP A 59 -1.06 5.92 1.13
CA ASP A 59 -1.74 4.84 1.84
C ASP A 59 -0.78 3.83 2.48
N LEU A 60 0.53 4.04 2.43
CA LEU A 60 1.52 3.03 2.81
C LEU A 60 1.29 2.48 4.23
N ARG A 61 1.04 3.35 5.21
CA ARG A 61 0.81 2.91 6.58
C ARG A 61 -0.37 1.92 6.65
N HIS A 62 -1.47 2.23 5.99
CA HIS A 62 -2.64 1.36 5.93
C HIS A 62 -2.35 0.06 5.17
N GLN A 63 -1.58 0.15 4.08
CA GLN A 63 -1.17 -1.02 3.30
C GLN A 63 -0.29 -1.96 4.11
N LEU A 64 0.66 -1.44 4.88
CA LEU A 64 1.49 -2.24 5.77
C LEU A 64 0.65 -2.88 6.88
N TRP A 65 -0.27 -2.13 7.46
CA TRP A 65 -1.17 -2.63 8.50
C TRP A 65 -1.99 -3.83 8.03
N ASN A 66 -2.40 -3.85 6.77
CA ASN A 66 -3.21 -4.91 6.19
C ASN A 66 -2.38 -6.11 5.69
N ASN A 67 -1.06 -6.06 5.80
CA ASN A 67 -0.15 -7.11 5.34
C ASN A 67 0.83 -7.49 6.47
N PRO A 68 0.44 -8.41 7.37
CA PRO A 68 1.22 -8.75 8.57
C PRO A 68 2.68 -9.12 8.30
N GLU A 69 2.97 -9.75 7.17
CA GLU A 69 4.35 -10.12 6.80
C GLU A 69 5.26 -8.90 6.53
N LEU A 70 4.69 -7.72 6.38
CA LEU A 70 5.43 -6.46 6.21
C LEU A 70 5.60 -5.70 7.52
N MET A 71 5.19 -6.29 8.64
CA MET A 71 5.28 -5.69 9.97
C MET A 71 6.16 -6.55 10.87
N PRO A 72 6.69 -6.00 11.97
CA PRO A 72 7.43 -6.79 12.96
C PRO A 72 6.60 -7.95 13.52
N SER A 73 7.25 -9.08 13.75
CA SER A 73 6.67 -10.20 14.47
C SER A 73 7.00 -10.13 15.98
N ALA A 74 6.40 -11.02 16.77
CA ALA A 74 6.62 -11.05 18.22
C ALA A 74 8.08 -11.33 18.61
N GLU A 75 8.84 -12.01 17.74
CA GLU A 75 10.25 -12.37 17.96
C GLU A 75 11.22 -11.26 17.55
N ASP A 76 10.74 -10.24 16.86
CA ASP A 76 11.59 -9.15 16.38
C ASP A 76 11.90 -8.16 17.52
N PRO A 77 13.00 -7.37 17.40
CA PRO A 77 13.30 -6.31 18.35
C PRO A 77 12.17 -5.29 18.49
N LEU A 78 12.19 -4.52 19.57
CA LEU A 78 11.20 -3.49 19.88
C LEU A 78 10.96 -2.51 18.72
N ARG A 79 12.01 -2.19 17.98
CA ARG A 79 11.96 -1.43 16.73
C ARG A 79 12.58 -2.26 15.62
N TYR A 80 11.79 -2.62 14.64
CA TYR A 80 12.24 -3.45 13.54
C TYR A 80 11.41 -3.15 12.29
N SER A 81 12.05 -3.23 11.12
CA SER A 81 11.38 -3.13 9.84
C SER A 81 11.83 -4.28 8.93
N PRO A 82 10.91 -5.09 8.41
CA PRO A 82 11.23 -6.06 7.37
C PRO A 82 11.44 -5.41 6.00
N ILE A 83 11.19 -4.09 5.87
CA ILE A 83 11.34 -3.37 4.62
C ILE A 83 12.80 -2.94 4.48
N MET A 84 13.47 -3.48 3.47
CA MET A 84 14.89 -3.24 3.19
C MET A 84 15.13 -1.97 2.37
N GLY A 85 14.14 -1.58 1.58
CA GLY A 85 14.25 -0.39 0.75
C GLY A 85 12.99 -0.11 -0.06
N VAL A 86 12.95 1.07 -0.65
CA VAL A 86 11.87 1.51 -1.53
C VAL A 86 12.48 1.91 -2.86
N LEU A 87 11.89 1.40 -3.94
CA LEU A 87 12.23 1.78 -5.30
C LEU A 87 11.11 2.66 -5.86
N LEU A 88 11.47 3.80 -6.38
CA LEU A 88 10.51 4.75 -6.95
C LEU A 88 10.55 4.65 -8.47
N THR A 89 9.40 4.50 -9.10
CA THR A 89 9.29 4.52 -10.56
C THR A 89 9.25 5.94 -11.10
N ASN A 90 8.82 6.91 -10.30
CA ASN A 90 8.86 8.34 -10.57
C ASN A 90 8.74 9.11 -9.25
N ALA A 91 8.75 10.44 -9.33
CA ALA A 91 8.71 11.33 -8.16
C ALA A 91 7.32 11.92 -7.90
N ASP A 92 6.28 11.37 -8.49
CA ASP A 92 4.91 11.84 -8.27
C ASP A 92 4.51 11.63 -6.81
N VAL A 93 3.66 12.52 -6.29
CA VAL A 93 3.28 12.53 -4.88
C VAL A 93 2.60 11.23 -4.43
N ASP A 94 1.85 10.59 -5.32
CA ASP A 94 1.20 9.30 -5.04
C ASP A 94 2.20 8.13 -4.97
N HIS A 95 3.46 8.34 -5.38
CA HIS A 95 4.54 7.36 -5.29
C HIS A 95 5.58 7.68 -4.20
N THR A 96 5.58 8.89 -3.66
CA THR A 96 6.64 9.35 -2.74
C THR A 96 6.14 9.78 -1.37
N ALA A 97 4.89 10.23 -1.25
CA ALA A 97 4.39 10.80 -0.01
C ALA A 97 4.37 9.81 1.16
N GLY A 98 4.25 8.52 0.88
CA GLY A 98 4.29 7.48 1.90
C GLY A 98 5.65 7.29 2.58
N LEU A 99 6.73 7.82 1.99
CA LEU A 99 8.07 7.75 2.61
C LEU A 99 8.12 8.35 4.01
N ILE A 100 7.24 9.28 4.32
CA ILE A 100 7.14 9.88 5.66
C ILE A 100 6.84 8.85 6.75
N ASN A 101 6.29 7.70 6.40
CA ASN A 101 5.94 6.63 7.34
C ASN A 101 7.11 5.71 7.68
N LEU A 102 8.22 5.81 6.97
CA LEU A 102 9.36 4.88 7.11
C LEU A 102 10.56 5.47 7.90
#